data_b6826fd9b21a0a8da2314722e77af39e
#
_entry.id   b6826fd9b21a0a8da2314722e77af39e
#
_cell.length_a   1.000
_cell.length_b   1.000
_cell.length_c   1.000
_cell.angle_alpha   90.00
_cell.angle_beta   90.00
_cell.angle_gamma   90.00
#
_symmetry.space_group_name_H-M   'P 1'
#
loop_
_entity.id
_entity.type
_entity.pdbx_description
1 polymer ?
#
loop_
_entity_poly.entity_id
_entity_poly.type
_entity_poly.pdbx_seq_one_letter_code
_entity_poly.pdbx_strand_id
1 'polypeptide(L)'
;MIETRNLTKRYGNIVAVNNINLKLDEGDVFGFIGPNGSGKTTTMRMIATLLNPDHGEAYVCGKSIYTNQDDIRRLVGFMPDFFGVYDDMTVIEYLEFFCAAYRIPVGERRKICEEKLELVDMSFKRDAMVNELSRGQTQRIGLARTLLHDPQVLLLDEPASGLDPRARIEIRNLLRRLGEMKKTVIVSSHILPELADVCTRVGMIEKGNLIVDGNVAEVMQKARQRIILNIRVKEREEDASRTIEQCDCVDTLNITDDRLIEVTLKPDIQDYSDIPSALVTQGFALKLFREEEVNLETAFMELTKGLVQ
;
A
#
# COMPACT_ATOMS: atom_id res chain seq x y z
N MET A 1 -12.02 13.35 -6.05
CA MET A 1 -12.75 12.69 -4.92
C MET A 1 -12.20 13.05 -3.55
N ILE A 2 -10.91 12.93 -3.32
CA ILE A 2 -10.23 13.35 -2.07
C ILE A 2 -9.20 14.40 -2.41
N GLU A 3 -9.14 15.48 -1.62
CA GLU A 3 -8.12 16.50 -1.75
C GLU A 3 -7.64 16.90 -0.35
N THR A 4 -6.32 16.95 -0.14
CA THR A 4 -5.72 17.49 1.08
C THR A 4 -4.78 18.63 0.72
N ARG A 5 -4.76 19.69 1.54
CA ARG A 5 -3.91 20.88 1.36
C ARG A 5 -3.18 21.17 2.64
N ASN A 6 -1.86 21.00 2.62
CA ASN A 6 -0.95 21.26 3.75
C ASN A 6 -1.41 20.56 5.04
N LEU A 7 -2.01 19.35 4.91
CA LEU A 7 -2.59 18.62 6.03
C LEU A 7 -1.51 18.26 7.03
N THR A 8 -1.67 18.71 8.28
CA THR A 8 -0.63 18.58 9.31
C THR A 8 -1.24 18.15 10.64
N LYS A 9 -0.57 17.18 11.32
CA LYS A 9 -0.93 16.72 12.65
C LYS A 9 0.30 16.57 13.54
N ARG A 10 0.19 17.07 14.76
CA ARG A 10 1.22 16.98 15.80
C ARG A 10 0.70 16.26 17.03
N TYR A 11 1.56 15.53 17.70
CA TYR A 11 1.33 14.95 19.01
C TYR A 11 2.48 15.38 19.93
N GLY A 12 2.23 16.41 20.72
CA GLY A 12 3.29 17.06 21.50
C GLY A 12 4.42 17.57 20.58
N ASN A 13 5.62 17.07 20.74
CA ASN A 13 6.78 17.44 19.94
C ASN A 13 6.94 16.64 18.65
N ILE A 14 6.09 15.63 18.42
CA ILE A 14 6.18 14.76 17.25
C ILE A 14 5.24 15.29 16.16
N VAL A 15 5.80 15.56 14.97
CA VAL A 15 5.02 15.87 13.78
C VAL A 15 4.70 14.54 13.08
N ALA A 16 3.49 14.03 13.32
CA ALA A 16 3.06 12.75 12.77
C ALA A 16 2.66 12.82 11.29
N VAL A 17 2.15 13.98 10.86
CA VAL A 17 1.81 14.29 9.47
C VAL A 17 2.23 15.73 9.20
N ASN A 18 3.00 15.94 8.13
CA ASN A 18 3.61 17.22 7.82
C ASN A 18 3.29 17.67 6.38
N ASN A 19 2.44 18.66 6.26
CA ASN A 19 2.11 19.33 4.98
C ASN A 19 1.71 18.35 3.85
N ILE A 20 0.91 17.31 4.12
CA ILE A 20 0.48 16.38 3.10
C ILE A 20 -0.49 17.05 2.13
N ASN A 21 -0.11 17.03 0.85
CA ASN A 21 -0.90 17.45 -0.29
C ASN A 21 -1.17 16.22 -1.16
N LEU A 22 -2.43 15.82 -1.24
CA LEU A 22 -2.88 14.64 -1.99
C LEU A 22 -4.13 14.99 -2.77
N LYS A 23 -4.21 14.51 -4.00
CA LYS A 23 -5.40 14.63 -4.83
C LYS A 23 -5.71 13.31 -5.49
N LEU A 24 -6.88 12.75 -5.20
CA LEU A 24 -7.38 11.50 -5.77
C LEU A 24 -8.67 11.75 -6.52
N ASP A 25 -8.76 11.16 -7.69
CA ASP A 25 -9.94 11.23 -8.54
C ASP A 25 -10.90 10.05 -8.26
N GLU A 26 -12.06 10.06 -8.88
CA GLU A 26 -13.04 8.99 -8.76
C GLU A 26 -12.51 7.69 -9.37
N GLY A 27 -12.63 6.60 -8.62
CA GLY A 27 -12.16 5.28 -9.06
C GLY A 27 -10.67 5.01 -8.82
N ASP A 28 -9.91 5.98 -8.29
CA ASP A 28 -8.52 5.73 -7.91
C ASP A 28 -8.44 4.69 -6.79
N VAL A 29 -7.58 3.70 -7.00
CA VAL A 29 -7.10 2.82 -5.94
C VAL A 29 -5.70 3.28 -5.55
N PHE A 30 -5.59 3.97 -4.43
CA PHE A 30 -4.37 4.61 -3.96
C PHE A 30 -3.69 3.79 -2.86
N GLY A 31 -2.49 3.32 -3.14
CA GLY A 31 -1.63 2.65 -2.16
C GLY A 31 -0.88 3.66 -1.30
N PHE A 32 -1.21 3.75 -0.02
CA PHE A 32 -0.53 4.61 0.93
C PHE A 32 0.53 3.82 1.68
N ILE A 33 1.79 3.95 1.27
CA ILE A 33 2.88 3.06 1.61
C ILE A 33 3.87 3.74 2.55
N GLY A 34 4.39 3.00 3.52
CA GLY A 34 5.41 3.50 4.43
C GLY A 34 5.53 2.66 5.71
N PRO A 35 6.63 2.83 6.46
CA PRO A 35 6.85 2.09 7.70
C PRO A 35 5.79 2.38 8.77
N ASN A 36 5.75 1.56 9.80
CA ASN A 36 4.89 1.82 10.95
C ASN A 36 5.28 3.13 11.63
N GLY A 37 4.26 3.93 12.01
CA GLY A 37 4.49 5.26 12.58
C GLY A 37 4.79 6.38 11.56
N SER A 38 4.79 6.11 10.25
CA SER A 38 5.06 7.13 9.22
C SER A 38 3.95 8.17 9.03
N GLY A 39 2.74 7.95 9.59
CA GLY A 39 1.60 8.90 9.50
C GLY A 39 0.41 8.42 8.69
N LYS A 40 0.42 7.20 8.09
CA LYS A 40 -0.66 6.64 7.26
C LYS A 40 -2.02 6.66 7.97
N THR A 41 -2.13 5.95 9.09
CA THR A 41 -3.35 5.88 9.91
C THR A 41 -3.84 7.25 10.37
N THR A 42 -2.90 8.13 10.77
CA THR A 42 -3.23 9.49 11.19
C THR A 42 -3.86 10.29 10.06
N THR A 43 -3.29 10.22 8.86
CA THR A 43 -3.83 10.88 7.67
C THR A 43 -5.22 10.37 7.33
N MET A 44 -5.40 9.04 7.32
CA MET A 44 -6.70 8.43 7.01
C MET A 44 -7.77 8.81 8.05
N ARG A 45 -7.41 8.85 9.34
CA ARG A 45 -8.35 9.29 10.41
C ARG A 45 -8.75 10.75 10.27
N MET A 46 -7.87 11.63 9.81
CA MET A 46 -8.21 13.03 9.51
C MET A 46 -9.18 13.13 8.35
N ILE A 47 -8.93 12.41 7.24
CA ILE A 47 -9.84 12.35 6.08
C ILE A 47 -11.20 11.76 6.47
N ALA A 48 -11.22 10.73 7.34
CA ALA A 48 -12.44 10.11 7.86
C ALA A 48 -13.19 10.98 8.90
N THR A 49 -12.72 12.18 9.21
CA THR A 49 -13.28 13.07 10.26
C THR A 49 -13.27 12.46 11.67
N LEU A 50 -12.39 11.50 11.93
CA LEU A 50 -12.20 10.87 13.24
C LEU A 50 -11.13 11.58 14.08
N LEU A 51 -10.36 12.47 13.45
CA LEU A 51 -9.28 13.24 14.05
C LEU A 51 -9.22 14.62 13.40
N ASN A 52 -9.15 15.67 14.19
CA ASN A 52 -8.96 17.01 13.66
C ASN A 52 -7.47 17.26 13.36
N PRO A 53 -7.13 17.76 12.16
CA PRO A 53 -5.78 18.25 11.89
C PRO A 53 -5.49 19.52 12.72
N ASP A 54 -4.19 19.80 12.91
CA ASP A 54 -3.75 21.04 13.57
C ASP A 54 -3.61 22.18 12.57
N HIS A 55 -3.28 21.85 11.30
CA HIS A 55 -3.23 22.80 10.18
C HIS A 55 -3.63 22.13 8.87
N GLY A 56 -3.95 22.96 7.88
CA GLY A 56 -4.32 22.52 6.55
C GLY A 56 -5.80 22.18 6.41
N GLU A 57 -6.17 21.68 5.27
CA GLU A 57 -7.54 21.37 4.87
C GLU A 57 -7.62 19.99 4.22
N ALA A 58 -8.78 19.35 4.33
CA ALA A 58 -9.10 18.18 3.52
C ALA A 58 -10.56 18.25 3.06
N TYR A 59 -10.79 17.71 1.88
CA TYR A 59 -12.09 17.64 1.23
C TYR A 59 -12.35 16.22 0.76
N VAL A 60 -13.56 15.74 1.00
CA VAL A 60 -14.05 14.45 0.50
C VAL A 60 -15.31 14.69 -0.30
N CYS A 61 -15.32 14.31 -1.58
CA CYS A 61 -16.43 14.60 -2.51
C CYS A 61 -16.80 16.10 -2.50
N GLY A 62 -15.80 16.98 -2.44
CA GLY A 62 -15.98 18.43 -2.38
C GLY A 62 -16.45 18.99 -1.03
N LYS A 63 -16.64 18.14 -0.01
CA LYS A 63 -17.10 18.52 1.33
C LYS A 63 -15.92 18.68 2.28
N SER A 64 -15.88 19.78 3.04
CA SER A 64 -14.81 20.05 4.01
C SER A 64 -14.93 19.20 5.26
N ILE A 65 -13.80 18.66 5.73
CA ILE A 65 -13.73 17.88 6.98
C ILE A 65 -14.08 18.70 8.23
N TYR A 66 -14.13 20.03 8.14
CA TYR A 66 -14.46 20.90 9.27
C TYR A 66 -15.94 21.18 9.38
N THR A 67 -16.63 21.37 8.25
CA THR A 67 -18.02 21.86 8.22
C THR A 67 -19.04 20.80 7.82
N ASN A 68 -18.61 19.70 7.18
CA ASN A 68 -19.52 18.70 6.61
C ASN A 68 -19.23 17.28 7.12
N GLN A 69 -18.84 17.15 8.39
CA GLN A 69 -18.40 15.86 8.96
C GLN A 69 -19.46 14.75 8.83
N ASP A 70 -20.72 15.06 9.13
CA ASP A 70 -21.79 14.06 9.07
C ASP A 70 -22.08 13.58 7.64
N ASP A 71 -21.98 14.48 6.67
CA ASP A 71 -22.10 14.11 5.26
C ASP A 71 -20.93 13.23 4.81
N ILE A 72 -19.70 13.60 5.21
CA ILE A 72 -18.50 12.84 4.88
C ILE A 72 -18.61 11.41 5.46
N ARG A 73 -19.05 11.25 6.71
CA ARG A 73 -19.24 9.93 7.34
C ARG A 73 -20.22 9.03 6.61
N ARG A 74 -21.17 9.60 5.86
CA ARG A 74 -22.09 8.84 5.00
C ARG A 74 -21.45 8.43 3.67
N LEU A 75 -20.43 9.17 3.23
CA LEU A 75 -19.73 8.94 1.96
C LEU A 75 -18.48 8.09 2.13
N VAL A 76 -17.97 7.96 3.36
CA VAL A 76 -16.71 7.28 3.68
C VAL A 76 -16.97 5.99 4.45
N GLY A 77 -16.38 4.91 3.99
CA GLY A 77 -16.20 3.68 4.75
C GLY A 77 -14.78 3.63 5.32
N PHE A 78 -14.64 3.57 6.64
CA PHE A 78 -13.34 3.44 7.30
C PHE A 78 -13.19 2.09 7.97
N MET A 79 -12.17 1.35 7.58
CA MET A 79 -11.78 0.08 8.19
C MET A 79 -10.42 0.26 8.85
N PRO A 80 -10.33 0.24 10.18
CA PRO A 80 -9.05 0.30 10.89
C PRO A 80 -8.30 -1.04 10.81
N ASP A 81 -6.98 -1.04 11.03
CA ASP A 81 -6.14 -2.24 11.10
C ASP A 81 -6.68 -3.28 12.11
N PHE A 82 -7.12 -2.79 13.26
CA PHE A 82 -7.76 -3.62 14.28
C PHE A 82 -9.15 -3.12 14.61
N PHE A 83 -10.12 -4.04 14.62
CA PHE A 83 -11.48 -3.80 15.07
C PHE A 83 -12.00 -4.99 15.88
N GLY A 84 -12.75 -4.68 16.93
CA GLY A 84 -13.42 -5.70 17.74
C GLY A 84 -14.62 -6.30 17.02
N VAL A 85 -14.94 -7.53 17.39
CA VAL A 85 -16.18 -8.22 17.03
C VAL A 85 -16.99 -8.45 18.30
N TYR A 86 -18.29 -8.71 18.15
CA TYR A 86 -19.16 -9.05 19.29
C TYR A 86 -19.28 -10.58 19.36
N ASP A 87 -18.72 -11.17 20.41
CA ASP A 87 -18.52 -12.62 20.53
C ASP A 87 -19.82 -13.44 20.48
N ASP A 88 -20.94 -12.87 20.91
CA ASP A 88 -22.24 -13.53 21.01
C ASP A 88 -23.14 -13.30 19.77
N MET A 89 -22.58 -12.87 18.65
CA MET A 89 -23.34 -12.62 17.42
C MET A 89 -22.91 -13.57 16.31
N THR A 90 -23.87 -13.99 15.50
CA THR A 90 -23.60 -14.56 14.18
C THR A 90 -23.15 -13.47 13.21
N VAL A 91 -22.51 -13.85 12.11
CA VAL A 91 -22.05 -12.91 11.07
C VAL A 91 -23.20 -12.06 10.54
N ILE A 92 -24.36 -12.66 10.30
CA ILE A 92 -25.50 -11.90 9.77
C ILE A 92 -26.04 -10.91 10.80
N GLU A 93 -26.16 -11.28 12.08
CA GLU A 93 -26.59 -10.40 13.16
C GLU A 93 -25.62 -9.24 13.38
N TYR A 94 -24.32 -9.52 13.32
CA TYR A 94 -23.28 -8.50 13.38
C TYR A 94 -23.43 -7.46 12.26
N LEU A 95 -23.66 -7.89 11.03
CA LEU A 95 -23.86 -6.97 9.91
C LEU A 95 -25.19 -6.22 10.01
N GLU A 96 -26.30 -6.88 10.41
CA GLU A 96 -27.59 -6.24 10.62
C GLU A 96 -27.54 -5.18 11.75
N PHE A 97 -26.74 -5.41 12.79
CA PHE A 97 -26.48 -4.42 13.84
C PHE A 97 -25.85 -3.14 13.26
N PHE A 98 -24.83 -3.27 12.38
CA PHE A 98 -24.25 -2.11 11.74
C PHE A 98 -25.17 -1.47 10.70
N CYS A 99 -25.99 -2.22 10.00
CA CYS A 99 -27.06 -1.67 9.16
C CYS A 99 -27.99 -0.77 9.99
N ALA A 100 -28.34 -1.18 11.22
CA ALA A 100 -29.14 -0.36 12.13
C ALA A 100 -28.40 0.92 12.53
N ALA A 101 -27.13 0.84 12.86
CA ALA A 101 -26.29 1.99 13.21
C ALA A 101 -26.19 2.99 12.04
N TYR A 102 -26.11 2.52 10.80
CA TYR A 102 -26.17 3.33 9.57
C TYR A 102 -27.59 3.81 9.22
N ARG A 103 -28.61 3.48 10.03
CA ARG A 103 -30.02 3.85 9.81
C ARG A 103 -30.62 3.27 8.53
N ILE A 104 -30.14 2.13 8.08
CA ILE A 104 -30.72 1.40 6.94
C ILE A 104 -32.09 0.87 7.34
N PRO A 105 -33.15 1.02 6.49
CA PRO A 105 -34.48 0.53 6.77
C PRO A 105 -34.51 -0.98 7.09
N VAL A 106 -35.29 -1.39 8.08
CA VAL A 106 -35.34 -2.79 8.55
C VAL A 106 -35.60 -3.78 7.41
N GLY A 107 -36.52 -3.44 6.50
CA GLY A 107 -36.88 -4.31 5.37
C GLY A 107 -35.77 -4.54 4.33
N GLU A 108 -34.72 -3.69 4.33
CA GLU A 108 -33.62 -3.76 3.36
C GLU A 108 -32.37 -4.41 3.96
N ARG A 109 -32.23 -4.44 5.31
CA ARG A 109 -30.99 -4.84 5.99
C ARG A 109 -30.49 -6.20 5.57
N ARG A 110 -31.38 -7.20 5.62
CA ARG A 110 -31.02 -8.58 5.31
C ARG A 110 -30.51 -8.76 3.90
N LYS A 111 -31.19 -8.16 2.94
CA LYS A 111 -30.79 -8.18 1.54
C LYS A 111 -29.40 -7.54 1.34
N ILE A 112 -29.19 -6.35 1.95
CA ILE A 112 -27.89 -5.64 1.86
C ILE A 112 -26.79 -6.47 2.50
N CYS A 113 -27.03 -7.07 3.68
CA CYS A 113 -26.04 -7.93 4.32
C CYS A 113 -25.66 -9.13 3.46
N GLU A 114 -26.63 -9.81 2.84
CA GLU A 114 -26.41 -10.95 1.96
C GLU A 114 -25.62 -10.54 0.71
N GLU A 115 -25.97 -9.42 0.06
CA GLU A 115 -25.21 -8.85 -1.07
C GLU A 115 -23.74 -8.52 -0.69
N LYS A 116 -23.51 -7.95 0.51
CA LYS A 116 -22.13 -7.63 0.94
C LYS A 116 -21.36 -8.89 1.34
N LEU A 117 -22.00 -9.90 1.90
CA LEU A 117 -21.39 -11.21 2.16
C LEU A 117 -20.97 -11.91 0.85
N GLU A 118 -21.81 -11.85 -0.18
CA GLU A 118 -21.47 -12.38 -1.49
C GLU A 118 -20.28 -11.62 -2.11
N LEU A 119 -20.29 -10.28 -2.02
CA LEU A 119 -19.20 -9.44 -2.54
C LEU A 119 -17.84 -9.79 -1.93
N VAL A 120 -17.79 -10.14 -0.63
CA VAL A 120 -16.56 -10.51 0.07
C VAL A 120 -16.31 -12.02 0.13
N ASP A 121 -17.06 -12.81 -0.63
CA ASP A 121 -16.98 -14.28 -0.71
C ASP A 121 -17.12 -14.97 0.69
N MET A 122 -18.07 -14.48 1.50
CA MET A 122 -18.30 -14.96 2.87
C MET A 122 -19.73 -15.46 3.13
N SER A 123 -20.54 -15.68 2.08
CA SER A 123 -21.94 -16.15 2.21
C SER A 123 -22.04 -17.49 2.95
N PHE A 124 -21.03 -18.36 2.81
CA PHE A 124 -20.99 -19.67 3.48
C PHE A 124 -20.79 -19.58 5.02
N LYS A 125 -20.40 -18.43 5.53
CA LYS A 125 -20.21 -18.14 6.97
C LYS A 125 -21.31 -17.30 7.58
N ARG A 126 -22.38 -17.05 6.85
CA ARG A 126 -23.51 -16.19 7.25
C ARG A 126 -24.03 -16.45 8.66
N ASP A 127 -24.25 -17.72 8.99
CA ASP A 127 -24.84 -18.15 10.25
C ASP A 127 -23.77 -18.66 11.27
N ALA A 128 -22.48 -18.52 10.96
CA ALA A 128 -21.39 -18.84 11.88
C ALA A 128 -21.22 -17.74 12.93
N MET A 129 -20.73 -18.10 14.11
CA MET A 129 -20.37 -17.12 15.15
C MET A 129 -19.16 -16.28 14.68
N VAL A 130 -19.18 -14.98 14.95
CA VAL A 130 -18.12 -14.05 14.49
C VAL A 130 -16.77 -14.37 15.15
N ASN A 131 -16.77 -14.82 16.40
CA ASN A 131 -15.57 -15.21 17.16
C ASN A 131 -14.91 -16.51 16.68
N GLU A 132 -15.59 -17.32 15.87
CA GLU A 132 -15.06 -18.56 15.29
C GLU A 132 -14.35 -18.33 13.93
N LEU A 133 -14.36 -17.10 13.46
CA LEU A 133 -13.76 -16.75 12.17
C LEU A 133 -12.22 -16.71 12.26
N SER A 134 -11.56 -17.20 11.20
CA SER A 134 -10.12 -16.96 11.04
C SER A 134 -9.86 -15.45 10.84
N ARG A 135 -8.62 -15.00 11.10
CA ARG A 135 -8.24 -13.60 10.92
C ARG A 135 -8.59 -13.07 9.52
N GLY A 136 -8.31 -13.84 8.45
CA GLY A 136 -8.66 -13.44 7.09
C GLY A 136 -10.17 -13.36 6.85
N GLN A 137 -10.95 -14.26 7.46
CA GLN A 137 -12.41 -14.20 7.41
C GLN A 137 -12.93 -12.98 8.17
N THR A 138 -12.39 -12.68 9.35
CA THR A 138 -12.74 -11.48 10.13
C THR A 138 -12.45 -10.21 9.33
N GLN A 139 -11.29 -10.11 8.65
CA GLN A 139 -10.97 -8.97 7.80
C GLN A 139 -11.98 -8.79 6.66
N ARG A 140 -12.40 -9.87 5.99
CA ARG A 140 -13.42 -9.81 4.95
C ARG A 140 -14.80 -9.39 5.50
N ILE A 141 -15.19 -9.87 6.68
CA ILE A 141 -16.41 -9.40 7.35
C ILE A 141 -16.30 -7.92 7.75
N GLY A 142 -15.13 -7.46 8.21
CA GLY A 142 -14.85 -6.04 8.47
C GLY A 142 -15.03 -5.18 7.23
N LEU A 143 -14.59 -5.69 6.06
CA LEU A 143 -14.80 -5.00 4.79
C LEU A 143 -16.27 -5.03 4.36
N ALA A 144 -16.99 -6.16 4.52
CA ALA A 144 -18.44 -6.22 4.29
C ALA A 144 -19.17 -5.18 5.14
N ARG A 145 -18.85 -5.09 6.44
CA ARG A 145 -19.39 -4.07 7.37
C ARG A 145 -19.14 -2.66 6.85
N THR A 146 -17.92 -2.38 6.39
CA THR A 146 -17.53 -1.06 5.89
C THR A 146 -18.29 -0.66 4.62
N LEU A 147 -18.79 -1.64 3.87
CA LEU A 147 -19.52 -1.46 2.61
C LEU A 147 -21.06 -1.40 2.76
N LEU A 148 -21.62 -1.61 3.95
CA LEU A 148 -23.07 -1.71 4.18
C LEU A 148 -23.85 -0.47 3.73
N HIS A 149 -23.32 0.72 3.98
CA HIS A 149 -23.95 2.00 3.64
C HIS A 149 -23.56 2.54 2.25
N ASP A 150 -22.97 1.68 1.43
CA ASP A 150 -22.54 1.95 0.04
C ASP A 150 -21.67 3.21 -0.11
N PRO A 151 -20.55 3.34 0.62
CA PRO A 151 -19.69 4.50 0.58
C PRO A 151 -19.09 4.73 -0.82
N GLN A 152 -18.82 5.99 -1.16
CA GLN A 152 -18.10 6.37 -2.39
C GLN A 152 -16.59 6.27 -2.20
N VAL A 153 -16.11 6.50 -0.98
CA VAL A 153 -14.71 6.48 -0.59
C VAL A 153 -14.46 5.40 0.46
N LEU A 154 -13.43 4.62 0.28
CA LEU A 154 -12.99 3.60 1.22
C LEU A 154 -11.60 3.93 1.75
N LEU A 155 -11.45 3.94 3.05
CA LEU A 155 -10.18 4.12 3.75
C LEU A 155 -9.89 2.83 4.51
N LEU A 156 -8.93 2.04 4.02
CA LEU A 156 -8.63 0.70 4.51
C LEU A 156 -7.23 0.69 5.12
N ASP A 157 -7.17 0.62 6.45
CA ASP A 157 -5.90 0.69 7.17
C ASP A 157 -5.35 -0.73 7.38
N GLU A 158 -4.25 -1.06 6.69
CA GLU A 158 -3.55 -2.35 6.75
C GLU A 158 -4.48 -3.59 6.56
N PRO A 159 -5.39 -3.64 5.57
CA PRO A 159 -6.41 -4.69 5.48
C PRO A 159 -5.86 -6.10 5.25
N ALA A 160 -4.62 -6.22 4.79
CA ALA A 160 -3.94 -7.50 4.54
C ALA A 160 -2.91 -7.86 5.64
N SER A 161 -2.78 -7.05 6.70
CA SER A 161 -1.79 -7.24 7.75
C SER A 161 -2.01 -8.54 8.54
N GLY A 162 -0.93 -9.32 8.68
CA GLY A 162 -0.93 -10.57 9.45
C GLY A 162 -1.78 -11.69 8.85
N LEU A 163 -2.14 -11.60 7.57
CA LEU A 163 -2.82 -12.65 6.84
C LEU A 163 -1.81 -13.63 6.21
N ASP A 164 -2.26 -14.87 6.03
CA ASP A 164 -1.53 -15.84 5.23
C ASP A 164 -1.51 -15.45 3.74
N PRO A 165 -0.60 -16.02 2.92
CA PRO A 165 -0.47 -15.65 1.50
C PRO A 165 -1.76 -15.80 0.69
N ARG A 166 -2.59 -16.81 1.00
CA ARG A 166 -3.85 -17.06 0.29
C ARG A 166 -4.88 -15.97 0.60
N ALA A 167 -5.07 -15.66 1.88
CA ALA A 167 -5.98 -14.61 2.31
C ALA A 167 -5.57 -13.22 1.78
N ARG A 168 -4.26 -12.94 1.64
CA ARG A 168 -3.76 -11.71 0.99
C ARG A 168 -4.17 -11.62 -0.47
N ILE A 169 -4.09 -12.72 -1.23
CA ILE A 169 -4.55 -12.78 -2.62
C ILE A 169 -6.06 -12.48 -2.70
N GLU A 170 -6.85 -13.04 -1.79
CA GLU A 170 -8.29 -12.83 -1.73
C GLU A 170 -8.64 -11.35 -1.46
N ILE A 171 -7.94 -10.70 -0.51
CA ILE A 171 -8.11 -9.25 -0.24
C ILE A 171 -7.70 -8.41 -1.46
N ARG A 172 -6.59 -8.74 -2.14
CA ARG A 172 -6.17 -8.02 -3.37
C ARG A 172 -7.22 -8.10 -4.47
N ASN A 173 -7.77 -9.28 -4.70
CA ASN A 173 -8.83 -9.46 -5.71
C ASN A 173 -10.09 -8.63 -5.35
N LEU A 174 -10.41 -8.55 -4.06
CA LEU A 174 -11.53 -7.74 -3.60
C LEU A 174 -11.27 -6.24 -3.80
N LEU A 175 -10.06 -5.75 -3.49
CA LEU A 175 -9.69 -4.36 -3.76
C LEU A 175 -9.78 -4.02 -5.26
N ARG A 176 -9.36 -4.92 -6.16
CA ARG A 176 -9.51 -4.74 -7.60
C ARG A 176 -10.98 -4.62 -8.01
N ARG A 177 -11.84 -5.51 -7.51
CA ARG A 177 -13.31 -5.44 -7.74
C ARG A 177 -13.89 -4.11 -7.27
N LEU A 178 -13.46 -3.58 -6.12
CA LEU A 178 -13.91 -2.27 -5.62
C LEU A 178 -13.49 -1.13 -6.54
N GLY A 179 -12.28 -1.16 -7.10
CA GLY A 179 -11.82 -0.21 -8.12
C GLY A 179 -12.67 -0.28 -9.39
N GLU A 180 -12.98 -1.49 -9.89
CA GLU A 180 -13.88 -1.71 -11.05
C GLU A 180 -15.30 -1.16 -10.82
N MET A 181 -15.76 -1.18 -9.57
CA MET A 181 -17.02 -0.54 -9.13
C MET A 181 -16.93 0.99 -9.02
N LYS A 182 -15.82 1.60 -9.45
CA LYS A 182 -15.52 3.04 -9.36
C LYS A 182 -15.52 3.61 -7.93
N LYS A 183 -15.27 2.78 -6.92
CA LYS A 183 -15.03 3.25 -5.57
C LYS A 183 -13.63 3.88 -5.52
N THR A 184 -13.51 5.03 -4.88
CA THR A 184 -12.19 5.59 -4.60
C THR A 184 -11.66 4.96 -3.31
N VAL A 185 -10.51 4.32 -3.39
CA VAL A 185 -9.96 3.53 -2.28
C VAL A 185 -8.60 4.09 -1.87
N ILE A 186 -8.41 4.38 -0.58
CA ILE A 186 -7.08 4.50 0.01
C ILE A 186 -6.83 3.22 0.81
N VAL A 187 -5.78 2.50 0.46
CA VAL A 187 -5.35 1.32 1.19
C VAL A 187 -3.94 1.54 1.72
N SER A 188 -3.75 1.44 3.04
CA SER A 188 -2.41 1.50 3.61
C SER A 188 -1.75 0.12 3.67
N SER A 189 -0.44 0.09 3.46
CA SER A 189 0.39 -1.08 3.71
C SER A 189 1.83 -0.66 4.03
N HIS A 190 2.53 -1.50 4.77
CA HIS A 190 3.97 -1.42 4.93
C HIS A 190 4.70 -2.39 3.98
N ILE A 191 3.96 -3.21 3.22
CA ILE A 191 4.47 -4.20 2.27
C ILE A 191 4.12 -3.75 0.85
N LEU A 192 5.10 -3.18 0.16
CA LEU A 192 4.93 -2.60 -1.17
C LEU A 192 4.43 -3.58 -2.25
N PRO A 193 5.01 -4.79 -2.38
CA PRO A 193 4.59 -5.73 -3.43
C PRO A 193 3.12 -6.13 -3.37
N GLU A 194 2.49 -6.01 -2.19
CA GLU A 194 1.08 -6.37 -2.01
C GLU A 194 0.13 -5.44 -2.76
N LEU A 195 0.54 -4.19 -2.97
CA LEU A 195 -0.31 -3.15 -3.56
C LEU A 195 0.00 -2.86 -5.03
N ALA A 196 1.18 -3.28 -5.53
CA ALA A 196 1.65 -2.99 -6.88
C ALA A 196 0.65 -3.36 -7.98
N ASP A 197 0.01 -4.53 -7.84
CA ASP A 197 -0.89 -5.09 -8.85
C ASP A 197 -2.33 -4.58 -8.78
N VAL A 198 -2.66 -3.82 -7.74
CA VAL A 198 -4.04 -3.39 -7.44
C VAL A 198 -4.19 -1.89 -7.53
N CYS A 199 -3.15 -1.15 -7.13
CA CYS A 199 -3.21 0.31 -7.08
C CYS A 199 -3.00 0.94 -8.45
N THR A 200 -3.80 1.97 -8.74
CA THR A 200 -3.59 2.86 -9.89
C THR A 200 -2.53 3.91 -9.59
N ARG A 201 -2.46 4.34 -8.34
CA ARG A 201 -1.53 5.34 -7.82
C ARG A 201 -0.96 4.91 -6.48
N VAL A 202 0.24 5.40 -6.16
CA VAL A 202 0.91 5.17 -4.88
C VAL A 202 1.41 6.47 -4.30
N GLY A 203 1.32 6.58 -2.98
CA GLY A 203 1.95 7.63 -2.18
C GLY A 203 2.85 7.01 -1.12
N MET A 204 4.10 7.42 -1.09
CA MET A 204 5.07 6.94 -0.12
C MET A 204 5.26 7.97 0.97
N ILE A 205 5.04 7.57 2.21
CA ILE A 205 5.15 8.45 3.37
C ILE A 205 6.24 7.97 4.34
N GLU A 206 7.11 8.87 4.75
CA GLU A 206 8.12 8.62 5.78
C GLU A 206 8.20 9.80 6.75
N LYS A 207 8.25 9.52 8.04
CA LYS A 207 8.34 10.54 9.11
C LYS A 207 7.35 11.69 8.93
N GLY A 208 6.12 11.38 8.50
CA GLY A 208 5.06 12.35 8.28
C GLY A 208 5.07 13.08 6.92
N ASN A 209 6.11 12.89 6.11
CA ASN A 209 6.24 13.58 4.82
C ASN A 209 5.86 12.65 3.66
N LEU A 210 5.10 13.15 2.71
CA LEU A 210 4.83 12.45 1.45
C LEU A 210 6.05 12.62 0.54
N ILE A 211 6.79 11.54 0.31
CA ILE A 211 8.05 11.55 -0.45
C ILE A 211 7.78 11.35 -1.94
N VAL A 212 6.85 10.46 -2.25
CA VAL A 212 6.45 10.12 -3.61
C VAL A 212 4.93 10.13 -3.70
N ASP A 213 4.39 10.73 -4.74
CA ASP A 213 2.98 10.61 -5.17
C ASP A 213 2.98 10.50 -6.70
N GLY A 214 2.40 9.43 -7.22
CA GLY A 214 2.34 9.22 -8.65
C GLY A 214 1.61 7.96 -9.09
N ASN A 215 1.45 7.83 -10.39
CA ASN A 215 0.96 6.61 -11.01
C ASN A 215 1.97 5.48 -10.80
N VAL A 216 1.50 4.28 -10.49
CA VAL A 216 2.37 3.09 -10.28
C VAL A 216 3.28 2.86 -11.48
N ALA A 217 2.75 2.98 -12.70
CA ALA A 217 3.55 2.78 -13.92
C ALA A 217 4.69 3.82 -14.05
N GLU A 218 4.44 5.10 -13.70
CA GLU A 218 5.45 6.15 -13.73
C GLU A 218 6.52 5.96 -12.66
N VAL A 219 6.11 5.57 -11.44
CA VAL A 219 7.03 5.26 -10.34
C VAL A 219 7.92 4.08 -10.71
N MET A 220 7.33 3.02 -11.26
CA MET A 220 8.06 1.85 -11.74
C MET A 220 8.98 2.17 -12.92
N GLN A 221 8.56 3.03 -13.85
CA GLN A 221 9.39 3.46 -14.97
C GLN A 221 10.62 4.25 -14.49
N LYS A 222 10.45 5.18 -13.56
CA LYS A 222 11.58 5.93 -12.97
C LYS A 222 12.57 5.01 -12.26
N ALA A 223 12.09 3.99 -11.57
CA ALA A 223 12.96 3.02 -10.92
C ALA A 223 13.67 2.10 -11.92
N ARG A 224 13.00 1.72 -13.02
CA ARG A 224 13.60 0.92 -14.11
C ARG A 224 14.67 1.65 -14.92
N GLN A 225 14.81 2.97 -14.76
CA GLN A 225 15.89 3.73 -15.40
C GLN A 225 17.28 3.39 -14.83
N ARG A 226 17.34 2.67 -13.71
CA ARG A 226 18.59 2.18 -13.12
C ARG A 226 18.55 0.66 -13.04
N ILE A 227 19.37 0.01 -13.85
CA ILE A 227 19.55 -1.44 -13.81
C ILE A 227 20.52 -1.77 -12.69
N ILE A 228 20.12 -2.68 -11.80
CA ILE A 228 20.98 -3.25 -10.76
C ILE A 228 21.27 -4.69 -11.12
N LEU A 229 22.56 -5.04 -11.20
CA LEU A 229 23.01 -6.39 -11.45
C LEU A 229 23.52 -7.03 -10.17
N ASN A 230 23.02 -8.21 -9.88
CA ASN A 230 23.46 -9.07 -8.78
C ASN A 230 24.42 -10.12 -9.33
N ILE A 231 25.70 -10.00 -8.96
CA ILE A 231 26.77 -10.85 -9.46
C ILE A 231 27.42 -11.61 -8.31
N ARG A 232 27.62 -12.91 -8.46
CA ARG A 232 28.39 -13.73 -7.52
C ARG A 232 29.41 -14.54 -8.28
N VAL A 233 30.68 -14.40 -7.89
CA VAL A 233 31.79 -15.21 -8.37
C VAL A 233 32.09 -16.34 -7.37
N LYS A 234 32.86 -17.34 -7.79
CA LYS A 234 33.21 -18.48 -6.93
C LYS A 234 34.19 -18.06 -5.83
N GLU A 235 35.12 -17.18 -6.17
CA GLU A 235 36.23 -16.71 -5.32
C GLU A 235 36.82 -15.43 -5.92
N ARG A 236 37.61 -14.65 -5.14
CA ARG A 236 38.26 -13.41 -5.55
C ARG A 236 37.29 -12.28 -5.87
N GLU A 237 36.31 -12.05 -4.97
CA GLU A 237 35.26 -11.06 -5.13
C GLU A 237 35.79 -9.64 -5.29
N GLU A 238 36.86 -9.27 -4.55
CA GLU A 238 37.49 -7.94 -4.66
C GLU A 238 38.15 -7.71 -6.03
N ASP A 239 38.82 -8.75 -6.60
CA ASP A 239 39.41 -8.62 -7.92
C ASP A 239 38.36 -8.57 -9.03
N ALA A 240 37.24 -9.32 -8.85
CA ALA A 240 36.12 -9.25 -9.75
C ALA A 240 35.46 -7.87 -9.73
N SER A 241 35.32 -7.26 -8.56
CA SER A 241 34.83 -5.89 -8.40
C SER A 241 35.65 -4.87 -9.13
N ARG A 242 37.00 -4.94 -9.01
CA ARG A 242 37.90 -4.04 -9.73
C ARG A 242 37.79 -4.21 -11.26
N THR A 243 37.53 -5.43 -11.72
CA THR A 243 37.29 -5.69 -13.16
C THR A 243 35.97 -5.06 -13.62
N ILE A 244 34.92 -5.18 -12.81
CA ILE A 244 33.60 -4.60 -13.12
C ILE A 244 33.64 -3.08 -13.08
N GLU A 245 34.38 -2.46 -12.17
CA GLU A 245 34.54 -1.00 -12.06
C GLU A 245 35.20 -0.38 -13.32
N GLN A 246 35.93 -1.16 -14.07
CA GLN A 246 36.56 -0.71 -15.34
C GLN A 246 35.57 -0.68 -16.51
N CYS A 247 34.36 -1.24 -16.37
CA CYS A 247 33.38 -1.20 -17.44
C CYS A 247 32.68 0.18 -17.46
N ASP A 248 32.62 0.79 -18.62
CA ASP A 248 32.06 2.14 -18.82
C ASP A 248 30.58 2.26 -18.43
N CYS A 249 29.85 1.16 -18.44
CA CYS A 249 28.42 1.11 -18.10
C CYS A 249 28.15 1.18 -16.59
N VAL A 250 29.15 1.04 -15.71
CA VAL A 250 29.00 1.00 -14.27
C VAL A 250 28.94 2.42 -13.67
N ASP A 251 27.95 2.65 -12.80
CA ASP A 251 27.80 3.88 -11.99
C ASP A 251 28.37 3.67 -10.57
N THR A 252 27.84 2.68 -9.86
CA THR A 252 28.29 2.34 -8.51
C THR A 252 28.39 0.83 -8.33
N LEU A 253 29.26 0.40 -7.40
CA LEU A 253 29.45 -0.99 -7.05
C LEU A 253 29.56 -1.12 -5.53
N ASN A 254 28.90 -2.14 -4.96
CA ASN A 254 28.97 -2.49 -3.55
C ASN A 254 29.14 -4.01 -3.38
N ILE A 255 29.89 -4.45 -2.36
CA ILE A 255 29.94 -5.86 -1.97
C ILE A 255 29.19 -6.01 -0.66
N THR A 256 28.15 -6.85 -0.66
CA THR A 256 27.36 -7.14 0.53
C THR A 256 28.09 -8.12 1.46
N ASP A 257 27.61 -8.22 2.72
CA ASP A 257 28.14 -9.17 3.71
C ASP A 257 28.05 -10.64 3.22
N ASP A 258 27.10 -10.95 2.33
CA ASP A 258 26.90 -12.27 1.70
C ASP A 258 27.81 -12.52 0.49
N ARG A 259 28.82 -11.68 0.25
CA ARG A 259 29.73 -11.72 -0.90
C ARG A 259 29.00 -11.62 -2.27
N LEU A 260 27.88 -10.92 -2.30
CA LEU A 260 27.19 -10.54 -3.51
C LEU A 260 27.73 -9.19 -3.98
N ILE A 261 28.09 -9.10 -5.26
CA ILE A 261 28.51 -7.85 -5.88
C ILE A 261 27.25 -7.23 -6.49
N GLU A 262 26.81 -6.11 -5.94
CA GLU A 262 25.71 -5.31 -6.46
C GLU A 262 26.28 -4.21 -7.33
N VAL A 263 25.89 -4.19 -8.60
CA VAL A 263 26.39 -3.23 -9.60
C VAL A 263 25.21 -2.40 -10.09
N THR A 264 25.24 -1.10 -9.84
CA THR A 264 24.27 -0.17 -10.42
C THR A 264 24.84 0.38 -11.72
N LEU A 265 24.07 0.30 -12.80
CA LEU A 265 24.47 0.83 -14.09
C LEU A 265 24.14 2.32 -14.21
N LYS A 266 24.86 3.03 -15.08
CA LYS A 266 24.56 4.42 -15.46
C LYS A 266 23.16 4.51 -16.06
N PRO A 267 22.47 5.67 -15.91
CA PRO A 267 21.18 5.88 -16.56
C PRO A 267 21.24 5.61 -18.06
N ASP A 268 20.13 5.09 -18.60
CA ASP A 268 19.92 4.81 -20.03
C ASP A 268 20.79 3.71 -20.66
N ILE A 269 21.59 2.99 -19.87
CA ILE A 269 22.31 1.79 -20.33
C ILE A 269 21.32 0.64 -20.48
N GLN A 270 21.26 0.05 -21.68
CA GLN A 270 20.47 -1.16 -21.96
C GLN A 270 21.35 -2.38 -22.24
N ASP A 271 22.59 -2.16 -22.70
CA ASP A 271 23.56 -3.22 -22.98
C ASP A 271 24.68 -3.20 -21.93
N TYR A 272 24.79 -4.27 -21.19
CA TYR A 272 25.84 -4.51 -20.19
C TYR A 272 26.58 -5.83 -20.40
N SER A 273 26.57 -6.33 -21.63
CA SER A 273 27.25 -7.59 -22.03
C SER A 273 28.77 -7.55 -21.83
N ASP A 274 29.35 -6.37 -21.71
CA ASP A 274 30.76 -6.18 -21.41
C ASP A 274 31.15 -6.69 -20.02
N ILE A 275 30.24 -6.59 -19.02
CA ILE A 275 30.53 -7.04 -17.66
C ILE A 275 30.76 -8.55 -17.58
N PRO A 276 29.82 -9.43 -17.99
CA PRO A 276 30.04 -10.86 -17.94
C PRO A 276 31.19 -11.27 -18.88
N SER A 277 31.37 -10.61 -20.01
CA SER A 277 32.48 -10.88 -20.95
C SER A 277 33.86 -10.60 -20.33
N ALA A 278 34.01 -9.45 -19.64
CA ALA A 278 35.24 -9.10 -18.94
C ALA A 278 35.56 -10.10 -17.82
N LEU A 279 34.55 -10.48 -17.00
CA LEU A 279 34.74 -11.45 -15.93
C LEU A 279 35.17 -12.82 -16.45
N VAL A 280 34.52 -13.34 -17.47
CA VAL A 280 34.85 -14.64 -18.06
C VAL A 280 36.23 -14.61 -18.71
N THR A 281 36.57 -13.53 -19.42
CA THR A 281 37.89 -13.38 -20.09
C THR A 281 39.03 -13.34 -19.07
N GLN A 282 38.80 -12.76 -17.87
CA GLN A 282 39.79 -12.75 -16.80
C GLN A 282 39.75 -14.01 -15.92
N GLY A 283 38.96 -15.02 -16.30
CA GLY A 283 38.97 -16.34 -15.70
C GLY A 283 38.14 -16.44 -14.40
N PHE A 284 37.22 -15.51 -14.15
CA PHE A 284 36.29 -15.61 -13.03
C PHE A 284 35.18 -16.63 -13.32
N ALA A 285 34.92 -17.52 -12.36
CA ALA A 285 33.81 -18.46 -12.43
C ALA A 285 32.55 -17.81 -11.85
N LEU A 286 31.60 -17.47 -12.72
CA LEU A 286 30.32 -16.90 -12.33
C LEU A 286 29.43 -17.95 -11.68
N LYS A 287 28.90 -17.68 -10.51
CA LYS A 287 27.86 -18.47 -9.82
C LYS A 287 26.47 -17.89 -10.00
N LEU A 288 26.38 -16.56 -10.07
CA LEU A 288 25.14 -15.82 -10.28
C LEU A 288 25.45 -14.61 -11.15
N PHE A 289 24.61 -14.37 -12.13
CA PHE A 289 24.55 -13.12 -12.89
C PHE A 289 23.08 -12.89 -13.24
N ARG A 290 22.47 -11.95 -12.59
CA ARG A 290 21.06 -11.63 -12.86
C ARG A 290 20.80 -10.13 -12.67
N GLU A 291 19.89 -9.63 -13.46
CA GLU A 291 19.30 -8.32 -13.25
C GLU A 291 18.34 -8.41 -12.06
N GLU A 292 18.41 -7.43 -11.17
CA GLU A 292 17.43 -7.32 -10.08
C GLU A 292 16.09 -6.90 -10.67
N GLU A 293 15.07 -7.67 -10.35
CA GLU A 293 13.70 -7.30 -10.72
C GLU A 293 13.31 -6.03 -9.97
N VAL A 294 13.16 -4.92 -10.71
CA VAL A 294 12.65 -3.68 -10.14
C VAL A 294 11.20 -3.87 -9.75
N ASN A 295 10.97 -4.04 -8.47
CA ASN A 295 9.65 -4.02 -7.87
C ASN A 295 9.42 -2.67 -7.16
N LEU A 296 8.22 -2.42 -6.65
CA LEU A 296 7.92 -1.18 -5.93
C LEU A 296 8.81 -0.98 -4.68
N GLU A 297 9.30 -2.05 -4.06
CA GLU A 297 10.19 -1.99 -2.90
C GLU A 297 11.58 -1.47 -3.30
N THR A 298 12.14 -2.00 -4.37
CA THR A 298 13.40 -1.50 -4.95
C THR A 298 13.23 -0.04 -5.38
N ALA A 299 12.11 0.29 -6.04
CA ALA A 299 11.77 1.66 -6.42
C ALA A 299 11.72 2.60 -5.20
N PHE A 300 11.13 2.14 -4.10
CA PHE A 300 11.08 2.89 -2.83
C PHE A 300 12.49 3.15 -2.28
N MET A 301 13.29 2.09 -2.14
CA MET A 301 14.65 2.20 -1.59
C MET A 301 15.51 3.15 -2.42
N GLU A 302 15.41 3.11 -3.73
CA GLU A 302 16.14 4.01 -4.63
C GLU A 302 15.69 5.47 -4.49
N LEU A 303 14.38 5.72 -4.44
CA LEU A 303 13.81 7.07 -4.33
C LEU A 303 14.05 7.69 -2.93
N THR A 304 14.28 6.86 -1.90
CA THR A 304 14.52 7.32 -0.53
C THR A 304 16.00 7.39 -0.16
N LYS A 305 16.91 6.76 -0.90
CA LYS A 305 18.39 6.79 -0.66
C LYS A 305 19.01 8.20 -0.57
N GLY A 306 18.34 9.24 -1.04
CA GLY A 306 18.78 10.64 -0.95
C GLY A 306 18.15 11.47 0.16
N LEU A 307 17.18 10.92 0.91
CA LEU A 307 16.34 11.68 1.86
C LEU A 307 16.57 11.26 3.33
N VAL A 308 17.34 10.20 3.55
CA VAL A 308 17.72 9.70 4.89
C VAL A 308 19.17 10.08 5.16
N GLN A 309 19.42 11.35 5.40
CA GLN A 309 20.63 11.85 6.08
C GLN A 309 20.22 12.69 7.28
#